data_c03f957a9e52966ca9aa56a99092e35c
#
_entry.id   c03f957a9e52966ca9aa56a99092e35c
#
_cell.length_a   1.000
_cell.length_b   1.000
_cell.length_c   1.000
_cell.angle_alpha   90.00
_cell.angle_beta   90.00
_cell.angle_gamma   90.00
#
_symmetry.space_group_name_H-M   'P 1'
#
loop_
_entity.id
_entity.type
_entity.pdbx_description
1 polymer ?
#
loop_
_entity_poly.entity_id
_entity_poly.type
_entity_poly.pdbx_seq_one_letter_code
_entity_poly.pdbx_strand_id
1 'polypeptide(L)'
;MHAIIRRYEGVETTRMNEVAGKVKETLVPQLRELPGFSGYYLIEASNGVLSSVGLFDTSNQAGKSKDIVTKWISDESFTSVIPNPPVITSGEVVVQTDGVPALV
;
A
#
# COMPACT_ATOMS: atom_id res chain seq x y z
N MET A 1 -7.26 13.02 8.06
CA MET A 1 -6.40 12.03 7.37
C MET A 1 -7.21 10.78 7.05
N HIS A 2 -7.11 10.30 5.86
CA HIS A 2 -7.84 9.13 5.39
C HIS A 2 -6.85 7.98 5.12
N ALA A 3 -7.16 6.79 5.59
CA ALA A 3 -6.36 5.60 5.35
C ALA A 3 -7.05 4.66 4.38
N ILE A 4 -6.26 4.04 3.50
CA ILE A 4 -6.75 2.96 2.65
C ILE A 4 -5.81 1.76 2.84
N ILE A 5 -6.40 0.64 3.24
CA ILE A 5 -5.70 -0.61 3.51
C ILE A 5 -6.11 -1.61 2.44
N ARG A 6 -5.11 -2.21 1.78
CA ARG A 6 -5.34 -3.27 0.80
C ARG A 6 -4.66 -4.54 1.30
N ARG A 7 -5.43 -5.59 1.46
CA ARG A 7 -4.89 -6.91 1.81
C ARG A 7 -4.99 -7.83 0.61
N TYR A 8 -3.85 -8.32 0.17
CA TYR A 8 -3.74 -9.30 -0.91
C TYR A 8 -3.42 -10.67 -0.33
N GLU A 9 -4.14 -11.70 -0.79
CA GLU A 9 -3.91 -13.08 -0.42
C GLU A 9 -3.45 -13.89 -1.64
N GLY A 10 -2.82 -15.02 -1.41
CA GLY A 10 -2.31 -15.88 -2.47
C GLY A 10 -1.13 -15.29 -3.23
N VAL A 11 -0.37 -14.40 -2.59
CA VAL A 11 0.83 -13.80 -3.18
C VAL A 11 1.95 -14.84 -3.23
N GLU A 12 2.68 -14.89 -4.35
CA GLU A 12 3.80 -15.81 -4.49
C GLU A 12 4.95 -15.40 -3.59
N THR A 13 5.18 -16.18 -2.54
CA THR A 13 6.13 -15.83 -1.47
C THR A 13 7.57 -15.78 -1.95
N THR A 14 7.94 -16.55 -2.97
CA THR A 14 9.31 -16.58 -3.51
C THR A 14 9.71 -15.29 -4.22
N ARG A 15 8.73 -14.46 -4.60
CA ARG A 15 8.97 -13.19 -5.30
C ARG A 15 8.67 -11.96 -4.44
N MET A 16 8.48 -12.14 -3.16
CA MET A 16 8.10 -11.06 -2.24
C MET A 16 9.13 -9.94 -2.18
N ASN A 17 10.42 -10.30 -2.18
CA ASN A 17 11.51 -9.31 -2.18
C ASN A 17 11.54 -8.49 -3.46
N GLU A 18 11.24 -9.11 -4.60
CA GLU A 18 11.14 -8.41 -5.88
C GLU A 18 9.98 -7.41 -5.86
N VAL A 19 8.82 -7.82 -5.35
CA VAL A 19 7.65 -6.95 -5.23
C VAL A 19 7.98 -5.77 -4.32
N ALA A 20 8.56 -6.01 -3.15
CA ALA A 20 8.91 -4.95 -2.20
C ALA A 20 9.90 -3.95 -2.81
N GLY A 21 10.91 -4.43 -3.52
CA GLY A 21 11.87 -3.55 -4.21
C GLY A 21 11.20 -2.68 -5.26
N LYS A 22 10.32 -3.24 -6.06
CA LYS A 22 9.58 -2.51 -7.09
C LYS A 22 8.57 -1.52 -6.50
N VAL A 23 7.93 -1.86 -5.40
CA VAL A 23 7.07 -0.92 -4.67
C VAL A 23 7.85 0.32 -4.29
N LYS A 24 9.02 0.14 -3.70
CA LYS A 24 9.89 1.24 -3.29
C LYS A 24 10.38 2.07 -4.48
N GLU A 25 10.77 1.41 -5.57
CA GLU A 25 11.40 2.06 -6.72
C GLU A 25 10.42 2.74 -7.66
N THR A 26 9.25 2.13 -7.90
CA THR A 26 8.35 2.56 -8.97
C THR A 26 6.94 2.90 -8.54
N LEU A 27 6.42 2.33 -7.46
CA LEU A 27 5.07 2.64 -6.98
C LEU A 27 5.05 3.85 -6.05
N VAL A 28 5.89 3.86 -5.03
CA VAL A 28 5.92 4.95 -4.03
C VAL A 28 6.16 6.31 -4.67
N PRO A 29 7.08 6.47 -5.64
CA PRO A 29 7.23 7.75 -6.33
C PRO A 29 5.95 8.24 -7.02
N GLN A 30 5.18 7.34 -7.61
CA GLN A 30 3.91 7.70 -8.24
C GLN A 30 2.86 8.13 -7.21
N LEU A 31 2.79 7.44 -6.07
CA LEU A 31 1.87 7.80 -4.98
C LEU A 31 2.22 9.17 -4.38
N ARG A 32 3.51 9.48 -4.27
CA ARG A 32 3.97 10.77 -3.77
C ARG A 32 3.56 11.95 -4.62
N GLU A 33 3.29 11.74 -5.89
CA GLU A 33 2.80 12.78 -6.78
C GLU A 33 1.33 13.14 -6.54
N LEU A 34 0.59 12.28 -5.85
CA LEU A 34 -0.80 12.58 -5.51
C LEU A 34 -0.84 13.69 -4.43
N PRO A 35 -1.62 14.75 -4.65
CA PRO A 35 -1.83 15.74 -3.62
C PRO A 35 -2.36 15.08 -2.34
N GLY A 36 -1.88 15.54 -1.20
CA GLY A 36 -2.33 15.04 0.10
C GLY A 36 -1.76 13.70 0.51
N PHE A 37 -0.83 13.13 -0.25
CA PHE A 37 -0.14 11.90 0.17
C PHE A 37 0.63 12.15 1.47
N SER A 38 0.38 11.34 2.49
CA SER A 38 0.98 11.51 3.82
C SER A 38 1.88 10.36 4.24
N GLY A 39 1.72 9.20 3.67
CA GLY A 39 2.56 8.06 4.03
C GLY A 39 2.11 6.77 3.39
N TYR A 40 3.00 5.77 3.45
CA TYR A 40 2.75 4.46 2.88
C TYR A 40 3.54 3.40 3.63
N TYR A 41 2.89 2.28 3.89
CA TYR A 41 3.52 1.10 4.49
C TYR A 41 3.17 -0.13 3.67
N LEU A 42 4.14 -1.00 3.46
CA LEU A 42 3.93 -2.32 2.90
C LEU A 42 4.32 -3.35 3.94
N ILE A 43 3.42 -4.28 4.22
CA ILE A 43 3.56 -5.26 5.29
C ILE A 43 3.54 -6.65 4.67
N GLU A 44 4.62 -7.39 4.82
CA GLU A 44 4.68 -8.79 4.45
C GLU A 44 4.27 -9.62 5.66
N ALA A 45 3.13 -10.29 5.55
CA ALA A 45 2.65 -11.19 6.58
C ALA A 45 2.91 -12.66 6.17
N SER A 46 2.57 -13.58 7.05
CA SER A 46 2.75 -15.01 6.77
C SER A 46 1.78 -15.52 5.70
N ASN A 47 2.11 -16.67 5.12
CA ASN A 47 1.19 -17.44 4.25
C ASN A 47 0.75 -16.70 2.98
N GLY A 48 1.63 -15.90 2.39
CA GLY A 48 1.34 -15.21 1.14
C GLY A 48 0.38 -14.05 1.28
N VAL A 49 0.31 -13.44 2.47
CA VAL A 49 -0.49 -12.24 2.70
C VAL A 49 0.41 -11.01 2.62
N LEU A 50 -0.02 -10.05 1.81
CA LEU A 50 0.66 -8.78 1.63
C LEU A 50 -0.35 -7.67 1.87
N SER A 51 -0.05 -6.77 2.80
CA SER A 51 -0.94 -5.65 3.12
C SER A 51 -0.23 -4.32 2.87
N SER A 52 -0.97 -3.35 2.35
CA SER A 52 -0.48 -1.99 2.23
C SER A 52 -1.38 -1.02 2.98
N VAL A 53 -0.77 0.03 3.51
CA VAL A 53 -1.47 1.13 4.16
C VAL A 53 -1.05 2.41 3.46
N GLY A 54 -2.00 3.08 2.81
CA GLY A 54 -1.79 4.40 2.23
C GLY A 54 -2.50 5.46 3.06
N LEU A 55 -1.83 6.57 3.31
CA LEU A 55 -2.37 7.68 4.09
C LEU A 55 -2.45 8.93 3.21
N PHE A 56 -3.61 9.56 3.21
CA PHE A 56 -3.93 10.75 2.41
C PHE A 56 -4.72 11.75 3.24
N ASP A 57 -4.73 13.01 2.80
CA ASP A 57 -5.51 14.05 3.50
C ASP A 57 -7.02 13.81 3.40
N THR A 58 -7.50 13.35 2.25
CA THR A 58 -8.93 13.16 1.99
C THR A 58 -9.24 11.79 1.39
N SER A 59 -10.51 11.36 1.50
CA SER A 59 -10.99 10.12 0.89
C SER A 59 -10.89 10.15 -0.63
N ASN A 60 -11.09 11.30 -1.25
CA ASN A 60 -11.02 11.45 -2.70
C ASN A 60 -9.60 11.20 -3.21
N GLN A 61 -8.61 11.71 -2.52
CA GLN A 61 -7.21 11.47 -2.84
C GLN A 61 -6.82 10.01 -2.63
N ALA A 62 -7.28 9.40 -1.53
CA ALA A 62 -7.08 7.97 -1.28
C ALA A 62 -7.68 7.12 -2.40
N GLY A 63 -8.87 7.48 -2.87
CA GLY A 63 -9.55 6.80 -3.97
C GLY A 63 -8.75 6.80 -5.28
N LYS A 64 -8.08 7.91 -5.58
CA LYS A 64 -7.25 8.01 -6.79
C LYS A 64 -6.06 7.05 -6.78
N SER A 65 -5.58 6.66 -5.61
CA SER A 65 -4.47 5.72 -5.49
C SER A 65 -4.83 4.32 -6.01
N LYS A 66 -6.11 3.97 -6.02
CA LYS A 66 -6.57 2.66 -6.48
C LYS A 66 -6.18 2.38 -7.94
N ASP A 67 -6.42 3.33 -8.82
CA ASP A 67 -6.11 3.16 -10.25
C ASP A 67 -4.60 3.09 -10.47
N ILE A 68 -3.84 3.87 -9.72
CA ILE A 68 -2.38 3.85 -9.79
C ILE A 68 -1.85 2.48 -9.41
N VAL A 69 -2.32 1.91 -8.30
CA VAL A 69 -1.87 0.59 -7.82
C VAL A 69 -2.26 -0.51 -8.80
N THR A 70 -3.50 -0.50 -9.29
CA THR A 70 -3.99 -1.51 -10.24
C THR A 70 -3.17 -1.49 -11.53
N LYS A 71 -2.91 -0.31 -12.06
CA LYS A 71 -2.10 -0.14 -13.26
C LYS A 71 -0.66 -0.58 -13.02
N TRP A 72 -0.10 -0.23 -11.87
CA TRP A 72 1.27 -0.60 -11.50
C TRP A 72 1.46 -2.12 -11.46
N ILE A 73 0.52 -2.86 -10.87
CA ILE A 73 0.58 -4.33 -10.83
C ILE A 73 0.67 -4.90 -12.25
N SER A 74 -0.13 -4.38 -13.17
CA SER A 74 -0.12 -4.79 -14.57
C SER A 74 1.17 -4.37 -15.27
N ASP A 75 1.60 -3.13 -15.10
CA ASP A 75 2.78 -2.58 -15.78
C ASP A 75 4.07 -3.29 -15.35
N GLU A 76 4.18 -3.69 -14.10
CA GLU A 76 5.34 -4.42 -13.58
C GLU A 76 5.25 -5.93 -13.82
N SER A 77 4.20 -6.39 -14.50
CA SER A 77 3.96 -7.81 -14.80
C SER A 77 3.81 -8.67 -13.54
N PHE A 78 3.17 -8.12 -12.50
CA PHE A 78 2.93 -8.83 -11.25
C PHE A 78 1.56 -9.50 -11.16
N THR A 79 0.80 -9.57 -12.25
CA THR A 79 -0.54 -10.19 -12.24
C THR A 79 -0.52 -11.65 -11.83
N SER A 80 0.54 -12.40 -12.16
CA SER A 80 0.69 -13.78 -11.72
C SER A 80 1.23 -13.92 -10.30
N VAL A 81 1.94 -12.92 -9.80
CA VAL A 81 2.52 -12.90 -8.44
C VAL A 81 1.49 -12.45 -7.42
N ILE A 82 0.65 -11.50 -7.81
CA ILE A 82 -0.44 -10.95 -7.00
C ILE A 82 -1.75 -11.21 -7.78
N PRO A 83 -2.22 -12.47 -7.80
CA PRO A 83 -3.27 -12.86 -8.73
C PRO A 83 -4.68 -12.46 -8.32
N ASN A 84 -4.89 -12.18 -7.05
CA ASN A 84 -6.22 -11.92 -6.52
C ASN A 84 -6.43 -10.44 -6.25
N PRO A 85 -7.66 -9.92 -6.46
CA PRO A 85 -7.98 -8.55 -6.06
C PRO A 85 -7.87 -8.40 -4.55
N PRO A 86 -7.52 -7.20 -4.06
CA PRO A 86 -7.38 -6.98 -2.63
C PRO A 86 -8.72 -6.87 -1.91
N VAL A 87 -8.72 -7.21 -0.63
CA VAL A 87 -9.76 -6.79 0.30
C VAL A 87 -9.39 -5.39 0.78
N ILE A 88 -10.28 -4.43 0.58
CA ILE A 88 -10.01 -3.03 0.88
C ILE A 88 -10.78 -2.59 2.11
N THR A 89 -10.06 -2.00 3.07
CA THR A 89 -10.63 -1.27 4.20
C THR A 89 -10.19 0.18 4.06
N SER A 90 -11.14 1.10 4.09
CA SER A 90 -10.87 2.52 3.88
C SER A 90 -11.71 3.34 4.85
N GLY A 91 -11.13 4.36 5.44
CA GLY A 91 -11.85 5.20 6.38
C GLY A 91 -11.01 6.33 6.94
N GLU A 92 -11.67 7.15 7.72
CA GLU A 92 -11.04 8.26 8.43
C GLU A 92 -10.17 7.74 9.58
N VAL A 93 -8.97 8.29 9.71
CA VAL A 93 -8.11 8.01 10.85
C VAL A 93 -8.67 8.80 12.04
N VAL A 94 -9.17 8.09 13.03
CA VAL A 94 -9.82 8.72 14.18
C VAL A 94 -8.90 8.91 15.38
N VAL A 95 -7.79 8.15 15.43
CA VAL A 95 -6.75 8.32 16.44
C VAL A 95 -5.40 8.12 15.78
N GLN A 96 -4.50 9.04 16.04
CA GLN A 96 -3.12 8.95 15.59
C GLN A 96 -2.20 9.45 16.70
N THR A 97 -1.12 8.76 16.91
CA THR A 97 -0.06 9.22 17.81
C THR A 97 1.29 8.90 17.20
N ASP A 98 2.24 9.79 17.38
CA ASP A 98 3.60 9.54 16.91
C ASP A 98 4.31 8.58 17.86
N GLY A 99 5.05 7.64 17.28
CA GLY A 99 5.86 6.72 18.03
C GLY A 99 7.18 7.38 18.46
N VAL A 100 7.09 8.31 19.40
CA VAL A 100 8.28 8.96 19.96
C VAL A 100 8.87 8.05 21.03
N PRO A 101 10.16 7.65 20.91
CA PRO A 101 10.80 6.86 21.98
C PRO A 101 10.72 7.56 23.31
N ALA A 102 10.45 6.81 24.38
CA ALA A 102 10.46 7.37 25.72
C ALA A 102 11.86 7.92 26.03
N LEU A 103 11.91 9.17 26.47
CA LEU A 103 13.13 9.77 26.97
C LEU A 103 13.31 9.36 28.44
N VAL A 104 14.39 8.71 28.71
CA VAL A 104 14.73 8.25 30.05
C VAL A 104 16.02 8.91 30.52
#